data_6dbd3f3bd9099447fa970544d756198f
#
_entry.id   6dbd3f3bd9099447fa970544d756198f
#
_cell.length_a   1.000
_cell.length_b   1.000
_cell.length_c   1.000
_cell.angle_alpha   90.00
_cell.angle_beta   90.00
_cell.angle_gamma   90.00
#
_symmetry.space_group_name_H-M   'P 1'
#
loop_
_entity.id
_entity.type
_entity.pdbx_description
1 polymer ?
#
loop_
_entity_poly.entity_id
_entity_poly.type
_entity_poly.pdbx_seq_one_letter_code
_entity_poly.pdbx_strand_id
1 'polypeptide(L)'
;HPRIFDRILRAGHTPANHTYNHLSGFKCSLEEYMENVWKAERLTGTRLFRPPYARITPEQYSTLRKTFRIVLGDVIAGDFDPSQDVEYLRQNLLSNLEDGSIAIFHDSIKSIPRTSELLPAALRYFSELGYRFHALPSGDSFEHTENKSSTDLILKNA
;
A
#
# COMPACT_ATOMS: atom_id res chain seq x y z
N HIS A 1 -16.45 -5.09 9.36
CA HIS A 1 -16.04 -6.44 9.84
C HIS A 1 -15.03 -6.36 10.99
N PRO A 2 -15.40 -5.89 12.22
CA PRO A 2 -14.45 -5.70 13.33
C PRO A 2 -13.65 -6.97 13.67
N ARG A 3 -14.30 -8.14 13.65
CA ARG A 3 -13.63 -9.42 13.94
C ARG A 3 -12.51 -9.77 12.95
N ILE A 4 -12.63 -9.35 11.68
CA ILE A 4 -11.57 -9.56 10.68
C ILE A 4 -10.43 -8.59 10.97
N PHE A 5 -10.73 -7.35 11.29
CA PHE A 5 -9.73 -6.35 11.66
C PHE A 5 -8.93 -6.78 12.90
N ASP A 6 -9.61 -7.28 13.95
CA ASP A 6 -8.95 -7.84 15.14
C ASP A 6 -8.01 -9.01 14.80
N ARG A 7 -8.40 -9.87 13.86
CA ARG A 7 -7.54 -10.98 13.42
C ARG A 7 -6.30 -10.49 12.69
N ILE A 8 -6.41 -9.46 11.85
CA ILE A 8 -5.28 -8.82 11.16
C ILE A 8 -4.27 -8.31 12.19
N LEU A 9 -4.74 -7.58 13.21
CA LEU A 9 -3.89 -7.06 14.28
C LEU A 9 -3.21 -8.18 15.09
N ARG A 10 -3.98 -9.20 15.51
CA ARG A 10 -3.44 -10.33 16.28
C ARG A 10 -2.45 -11.19 15.49
N ALA A 11 -2.56 -11.20 14.17
CA ALA A 11 -1.61 -11.87 13.29
C ALA A 11 -0.32 -11.07 13.05
N GLY A 12 -0.16 -9.90 13.68
CA GLY A 12 1.03 -9.07 13.59
C GLY A 12 1.12 -8.22 12.32
N HIS A 13 0.02 -8.08 11.57
CA HIS A 13 -0.03 -7.18 10.42
C HIS A 13 -0.23 -5.74 10.86
N THR A 14 0.32 -4.80 10.09
CA THR A 14 0.20 -3.37 10.35
C THR A 14 -0.90 -2.77 9.47
N PRO A 15 -2.01 -2.27 10.05
CA PRO A 15 -3.01 -1.56 9.28
C PRO A 15 -2.45 -0.23 8.77
N ALA A 16 -2.91 0.19 7.60
CA ALA A 16 -2.57 1.48 7.03
C ALA A 16 -3.83 2.20 6.53
N ASN A 17 -3.76 3.52 6.46
CA ASN A 17 -4.83 4.37 5.95
C ASN A 17 -4.75 4.44 4.42
N HIS A 18 -5.89 4.30 3.76
CA HIS A 18 -6.00 4.37 2.30
C HIS A 18 -7.20 5.23 1.87
N THR A 19 -7.46 6.30 2.61
CA THR A 19 -8.69 7.11 2.64
C THR A 19 -9.93 6.29 3.06
N TYR A 20 -11.01 6.96 3.42
CA TYR A 20 -12.22 6.26 3.90
C TYR A 20 -12.99 5.56 2.78
N ASN A 21 -13.09 6.20 1.60
CA ASN A 21 -13.86 5.71 0.45
C ASN A 21 -13.02 5.59 -0.83
N HIS A 22 -11.72 5.38 -0.70
CA HIS A 22 -10.79 5.20 -1.82
C HIS A 22 -10.74 6.41 -2.76
N LEU A 23 -10.75 7.63 -2.17
CA LEU A 23 -10.81 8.90 -2.90
C LEU A 23 -9.48 9.19 -3.62
N SER A 24 -9.55 9.53 -4.92
CA SER A 24 -8.38 9.95 -5.68
C SER A 24 -8.02 11.41 -5.35
N GLY A 25 -6.77 11.66 -4.96
CA GLY A 25 -6.32 13.01 -4.63
C GLY A 25 -6.44 14.01 -5.78
N PHE A 26 -6.38 13.55 -7.03
CA PHE A 26 -6.50 14.42 -8.21
C PHE A 26 -7.95 14.84 -8.54
N LYS A 27 -8.94 14.26 -7.85
CA LYS A 27 -10.36 14.47 -8.15
C LYS A 27 -11.13 15.21 -7.06
N CYS A 28 -10.43 15.80 -6.10
CA CYS A 28 -11.04 16.50 -4.97
C CYS A 28 -10.16 17.64 -4.46
N SER A 29 -10.73 18.52 -3.66
CA SER A 29 -10.00 19.58 -2.97
C SER A 29 -9.07 19.01 -1.89
N LEU A 30 -8.11 19.82 -1.42
CA LEU A 30 -7.28 19.48 -0.27
C LEU A 30 -8.13 19.18 0.97
N GLU A 31 -9.11 20.03 1.25
CA GLU A 31 -9.98 19.91 2.42
C GLU A 31 -10.77 18.60 2.41
N GLU A 32 -11.43 18.29 1.30
CA GLU A 32 -12.19 17.05 1.11
C GLU A 32 -11.27 15.81 1.25
N TYR A 33 -10.06 15.88 0.68
CA TYR A 33 -9.10 14.78 0.78
C TYR A 33 -8.67 14.54 2.23
N MET A 34 -8.32 15.62 2.94
CA MET A 34 -7.89 15.54 4.34
C MET A 34 -9.01 15.07 5.25
N GLU A 35 -10.24 15.52 5.06
CA GLU A 35 -11.39 15.01 5.82
C GLU A 35 -11.56 13.51 5.64
N ASN A 36 -11.42 13.04 4.41
CA ASN A 36 -11.52 11.62 4.05
C ASN A 36 -10.42 10.77 4.70
N VAL A 37 -9.19 11.29 4.72
CA VAL A 37 -8.05 10.66 5.39
C VAL A 37 -8.27 10.58 6.91
N TRP A 38 -8.68 11.68 7.53
CA TRP A 38 -8.95 11.71 8.98
C TRP A 38 -10.13 10.83 9.39
N LYS A 39 -11.12 10.70 8.52
CA LYS A 39 -12.23 9.78 8.76
C LYS A 39 -11.77 8.31 8.80
N ALA A 40 -10.85 7.93 7.94
CA ALA A 40 -10.26 6.59 7.96
C ALA A 40 -9.31 6.39 9.15
N GLU A 41 -8.53 7.42 9.51
CA GLU A 41 -7.60 7.37 10.65
C GLU A 41 -8.33 7.08 11.97
N ARG A 42 -9.48 7.72 12.20
CA ARG A 42 -10.31 7.45 13.39
C ARG A 42 -10.74 5.99 13.54
N LEU A 43 -10.75 5.22 12.45
CA LEU A 43 -11.10 3.79 12.47
C LEU A 43 -9.88 2.88 12.59
N THR A 44 -8.75 3.29 12.01
CA THR A 44 -7.55 2.46 11.92
C THR A 44 -6.50 2.78 12.96
N GLY A 45 -6.50 4.00 13.50
CA GLY A 45 -5.53 4.49 14.49
C GLY A 45 -4.08 4.51 13.98
N THR A 46 -3.87 4.49 12.65
CA THR A 46 -2.54 4.33 12.06
C THR A 46 -1.96 5.64 11.54
N ARG A 47 -0.64 5.76 11.59
CA ARG A 47 0.13 6.84 10.95
C ARG A 47 0.76 6.42 9.62
N LEU A 48 0.52 5.21 9.15
CA LEU A 48 0.87 4.81 7.78
C LEU A 48 -0.25 5.22 6.82
N PHE A 49 0.14 5.77 5.68
CA PHE A 49 -0.80 6.20 4.64
C PHE A 49 -0.32 5.80 3.25
N ARG A 50 -1.20 5.22 2.45
CA ARG A 50 -0.98 5.01 1.03
C ARG A 50 -2.07 5.74 0.24
N PRO A 51 -1.72 6.66 -0.70
CA PRO A 51 -2.71 7.33 -1.52
C PRO A 51 -3.37 6.36 -2.50
N PRO A 52 -4.71 6.38 -2.65
CA PRO A 52 -5.40 5.63 -3.70
C PRO A 52 -4.83 5.95 -5.09
N TYR A 53 -4.69 4.93 -5.92
CA TYR A 53 -4.12 5.01 -7.27
C TYR A 53 -2.66 5.53 -7.32
N ALA A 54 -1.95 5.59 -6.18
CA ALA A 54 -0.68 6.31 -6.02
C ALA A 54 -0.75 7.80 -6.44
N ARG A 55 -1.95 8.39 -6.43
CA ARG A 55 -2.22 9.77 -6.89
C ARG A 55 -2.46 10.71 -5.72
N ILE A 56 -1.54 11.65 -5.56
CA ILE A 56 -1.56 12.68 -4.51
C ILE A 56 -1.00 13.97 -5.08
N THR A 57 -1.63 15.11 -4.80
CA THR A 57 -1.09 16.41 -5.22
C THR A 57 0.08 16.84 -4.32
N PRO A 58 0.98 17.73 -4.79
CA PRO A 58 2.08 18.25 -3.97
C PRO A 58 1.59 18.89 -2.66
N GLU A 59 0.45 19.56 -2.69
CA GLU A 59 -0.14 20.22 -1.52
C GLU A 59 -0.67 19.19 -0.50
N GLN A 60 -1.39 18.17 -0.98
CA GLN A 60 -1.86 17.05 -0.16
C GLN A 60 -0.68 16.30 0.46
N TYR A 61 0.36 16.01 -0.33
CA TYR A 61 1.58 15.37 0.16
C TYR A 61 2.25 16.20 1.24
N SER A 62 2.46 17.50 0.99
CA SER A 62 3.09 18.41 1.97
C SER A 62 2.32 18.51 3.29
N THR A 63 0.99 18.40 3.23
CA THR A 63 0.12 18.41 4.40
C THR A 63 0.18 17.10 5.14
N LEU A 64 0.02 15.97 4.44
CA LEU A 64 -0.04 14.63 5.03
C LEU A 64 1.28 14.20 5.67
N ARG A 65 2.42 14.50 5.04
CA ARG A 65 3.75 14.12 5.55
C ARG A 65 4.08 14.66 6.94
N LYS A 66 3.35 15.68 7.40
CA LYS A 66 3.51 16.25 8.74
C LYS A 66 2.99 15.31 9.84
N THR A 67 2.10 14.39 9.49
CA THR A 67 1.41 13.52 10.45
C THR A 67 1.48 12.05 10.05
N PHE A 68 1.56 11.76 8.76
CA PHE A 68 1.57 10.41 8.22
C PHE A 68 2.89 10.08 7.53
N ARG A 69 3.33 8.84 7.70
CA ARG A 69 4.33 8.25 6.83
C ARG A 69 3.63 7.77 5.56
N ILE A 70 4.00 8.37 4.43
CA ILE A 70 3.45 7.98 3.13
C ILE A 70 4.25 6.79 2.60
N VAL A 71 3.56 5.71 2.27
CA VAL A 71 4.15 4.47 1.75
C VAL A 71 3.57 4.19 0.37
N LEU A 72 4.44 3.98 -0.59
CA LEU A 72 4.10 3.48 -1.93
C LEU A 72 4.62 2.06 -2.08
N GLY A 73 4.01 1.28 -2.96
CA GLY A 73 4.59 0.01 -3.40
C GLY A 73 5.29 0.19 -4.74
N ASP A 74 6.27 -0.62 -4.98
CA ASP A 74 7.08 -0.65 -6.21
C ASP A 74 6.63 -1.75 -7.17
N VAL A 75 6.01 -2.82 -6.68
CA VAL A 75 5.50 -3.91 -7.52
C VAL A 75 3.99 -4.07 -7.36
N ILE A 76 3.24 -3.85 -8.44
CA ILE A 76 1.79 -4.04 -8.47
C ILE A 76 1.48 -5.39 -9.08
N ALA A 77 0.81 -6.27 -8.33
CA ALA A 77 0.48 -7.63 -8.79
C ALA A 77 -0.47 -7.67 -10.00
N GLY A 78 -1.24 -6.59 -10.26
CA GLY A 78 -2.20 -6.53 -11.37
C GLY A 78 -3.46 -7.36 -11.17
N ASP A 79 -3.65 -7.94 -9.99
CA ASP A 79 -4.73 -8.87 -9.61
C ASP A 79 -6.15 -8.30 -9.76
N PHE A 80 -6.27 -6.97 -9.81
CA PHE A 80 -7.54 -6.25 -9.98
C PHE A 80 -8.05 -6.19 -11.43
N ASP A 81 -7.19 -6.51 -12.41
CA ASP A 81 -7.55 -6.43 -13.84
C ASP A 81 -7.96 -7.83 -14.37
N PRO A 82 -9.26 -8.05 -14.63
CA PRO A 82 -9.74 -9.34 -15.12
C PRO A 82 -9.32 -9.68 -16.55
N SER A 83 -8.81 -8.71 -17.32
CA SER A 83 -8.35 -8.93 -18.70
C SER A 83 -6.94 -9.52 -18.77
N GLN A 84 -6.18 -9.44 -17.67
CA GLN A 84 -4.81 -9.92 -17.63
C GLN A 84 -4.76 -11.44 -17.40
N ASP A 85 -3.86 -12.09 -18.12
CA ASP A 85 -3.55 -13.50 -17.92
C ASP A 85 -2.82 -13.73 -16.59
N VAL A 86 -3.24 -14.76 -15.84
CA VAL A 86 -2.69 -15.03 -14.49
C VAL A 86 -1.23 -15.43 -14.55
N GLU A 87 -0.83 -16.21 -15.57
CA GLU A 87 0.56 -16.62 -15.74
C GLU A 87 1.47 -15.42 -16.07
N TYR A 88 0.99 -14.51 -16.92
CA TYR A 88 1.69 -13.26 -17.18
C TYR A 88 1.88 -12.43 -15.89
N LEU A 89 0.82 -12.27 -15.10
CA LEU A 89 0.90 -11.56 -13.82
C LEU A 89 1.87 -12.22 -12.84
N ARG A 90 1.86 -13.56 -12.81
CA ARG A 90 2.79 -14.34 -11.97
C ARG A 90 4.24 -14.11 -12.38
N GLN A 91 4.55 -14.21 -13.66
CA GLN A 91 5.90 -13.99 -14.18
C GLN A 91 6.36 -12.55 -13.92
N ASN A 92 5.49 -11.57 -14.17
CA ASN A 92 5.78 -10.16 -13.89
C ASN A 92 6.09 -9.93 -12.40
N LEU A 93 5.29 -10.50 -11.51
CA LEU A 93 5.48 -10.38 -10.06
C LEU A 93 6.82 -11.03 -9.63
N LEU A 94 7.10 -12.25 -10.08
CA LEU A 94 8.32 -12.97 -9.72
C LEU A 94 9.60 -12.34 -10.30
N SER A 95 9.49 -11.65 -11.43
CA SER A 95 10.65 -11.01 -12.09
C SER A 95 10.98 -9.63 -11.53
N ASN A 96 10.05 -8.96 -10.84
CA ASN A 96 10.22 -7.58 -10.40
C ASN A 96 10.32 -7.44 -8.87
N LEU A 97 10.01 -8.49 -8.10
CA LEU A 97 10.22 -8.45 -6.65
C LEU A 97 11.68 -8.69 -6.30
N GLU A 98 12.23 -7.81 -5.48
CA GLU A 98 13.58 -7.88 -4.98
C GLU A 98 13.63 -7.57 -3.47
N ASP A 99 14.82 -7.59 -2.88
CA ASP A 99 14.99 -7.26 -1.46
C ASP A 99 14.57 -5.82 -1.18
N GLY A 100 13.68 -5.65 -0.19
CA GLY A 100 13.10 -4.37 0.17
C GLY A 100 11.83 -3.98 -0.61
N SER A 101 11.40 -4.76 -1.60
CA SER A 101 10.17 -4.49 -2.37
C SER A 101 8.91 -4.51 -1.50
N ILE A 102 7.95 -3.66 -1.87
CA ILE A 102 6.59 -3.62 -1.33
C ILE A 102 5.61 -4.00 -2.43
N ALA A 103 5.18 -5.26 -2.43
CA ALA A 103 4.19 -5.75 -3.39
C ALA A 103 2.78 -5.32 -3.01
N ILE A 104 2.01 -4.87 -4.01
CA ILE A 104 0.61 -4.46 -3.85
C ILE A 104 -0.32 -5.50 -4.42
N PHE A 105 -1.20 -6.01 -3.57
CA PHE A 105 -2.34 -6.86 -3.91
C PHE A 105 -3.65 -6.19 -3.50
N HIS A 106 -4.76 -6.68 -4.02
CA HIS A 106 -6.10 -6.17 -3.71
C HIS A 106 -6.99 -7.28 -3.16
N ASP A 107 -7.90 -6.92 -2.25
CA ASP A 107 -8.85 -7.84 -1.59
C ASP A 107 -10.30 -7.61 -2.04
N SER A 108 -10.50 -6.96 -3.20
CA SER A 108 -11.82 -6.75 -3.77
C SER A 108 -12.40 -8.03 -4.37
N ILE A 109 -13.73 -8.14 -4.46
CA ILE A 109 -14.43 -9.30 -5.03
C ILE A 109 -13.86 -9.68 -6.41
N LYS A 110 -13.55 -8.69 -7.25
CA LYS A 110 -12.98 -8.93 -8.58
C LYS A 110 -11.53 -9.41 -8.57
N SER A 111 -10.78 -9.11 -7.51
CA SER A 111 -9.36 -9.49 -7.37
C SER A 111 -9.18 -10.87 -6.74
N ILE A 112 -10.12 -11.30 -5.86
CA ILE A 112 -10.00 -12.53 -5.08
C ILE A 112 -9.58 -13.75 -5.90
N PRO A 113 -10.14 -14.05 -7.08
CA PRO A 113 -9.76 -15.22 -7.86
C PRO A 113 -8.26 -15.24 -8.18
N ARG A 114 -7.70 -14.09 -8.56
CA ARG A 114 -6.27 -13.95 -8.91
C ARG A 114 -5.39 -13.85 -7.68
N THR A 115 -5.78 -13.03 -6.70
CA THR A 115 -5.02 -12.87 -5.46
C THR A 115 -4.87 -14.20 -4.72
N SER A 116 -5.92 -15.04 -4.71
CA SER A 116 -5.89 -16.36 -4.06
C SER A 116 -4.92 -17.33 -4.73
N GLU A 117 -4.55 -17.12 -5.97
CA GLU A 117 -3.55 -17.89 -6.69
C GLU A 117 -2.16 -17.26 -6.61
N LEU A 118 -2.06 -15.98 -6.96
CA LEU A 118 -0.79 -15.24 -7.08
C LEU A 118 -0.08 -15.06 -5.74
N LEU A 119 -0.81 -14.65 -4.69
CA LEU A 119 -0.19 -14.33 -3.41
C LEU A 119 0.45 -15.57 -2.74
N PRO A 120 -0.24 -16.72 -2.61
CA PRO A 120 0.41 -17.92 -2.06
C PRO A 120 1.57 -18.43 -2.91
N ALA A 121 1.50 -18.30 -4.24
CA ALA A 121 2.58 -18.70 -5.13
C ALA A 121 3.82 -17.82 -4.94
N ALA A 122 3.65 -16.50 -4.88
CA ALA A 122 4.74 -15.56 -4.61
C ALA A 122 5.38 -15.80 -3.23
N LEU A 123 4.56 -15.92 -2.18
CA LEU A 123 5.05 -16.17 -0.82
C LEU A 123 5.89 -17.45 -0.76
N ARG A 124 5.44 -18.52 -1.39
CA ARG A 124 6.17 -19.79 -1.43
C ARG A 124 7.49 -19.65 -2.18
N TYR A 125 7.46 -19.13 -3.40
CA TYR A 125 8.63 -18.97 -4.25
C TYR A 125 9.73 -18.16 -3.56
N PHE A 126 9.41 -16.99 -3.03
CA PHE A 126 10.41 -16.15 -2.38
C PHE A 126 10.87 -16.71 -1.02
N SER A 127 10.01 -17.44 -0.29
CA SER A 127 10.44 -18.14 0.91
C SER A 127 11.46 -19.26 0.61
N GLU A 128 11.28 -19.98 -0.48
CA GLU A 128 12.22 -21.02 -0.94
C GLU A 128 13.57 -20.41 -1.37
N LEU A 129 13.56 -19.18 -1.86
CA LEU A 129 14.77 -18.38 -2.13
C LEU A 129 15.41 -17.73 -0.89
N GLY A 130 14.83 -17.92 0.30
CA GLY A 130 15.35 -17.40 1.56
C GLY A 130 14.88 -15.97 1.92
N TYR A 131 13.96 -15.40 1.16
CA TYR A 131 13.35 -14.10 1.51
C TYR A 131 12.47 -14.21 2.75
N ARG A 132 12.40 -13.13 3.50
CA ARG A 132 11.53 -12.98 4.66
C ARG A 132 10.54 -11.85 4.43
N PHE A 133 9.30 -12.07 4.87
CA PHE A 133 8.23 -11.08 4.76
C PHE A 133 8.02 -10.42 6.12
N HIS A 134 7.98 -9.10 6.12
CA HIS A 134 7.80 -8.31 7.32
C HIS A 134 6.63 -7.35 7.17
N ALA A 135 5.86 -7.16 8.24
CA ALA A 135 4.93 -6.06 8.32
C ALA A 135 5.71 -4.73 8.35
N LEU A 136 5.18 -3.71 7.70
CA LEU A 136 5.73 -2.36 7.84
C LEU A 136 5.62 -1.92 9.31
N PRO A 137 6.66 -1.28 9.89
CA PRO A 137 6.58 -0.76 11.24
C PRO A 137 5.47 0.29 11.33
N SER A 138 4.68 0.28 12.41
CA SER A 138 3.70 1.32 12.70
C SER A 138 4.39 2.69 12.71
N GLY A 139 3.76 3.70 12.12
CA GLY A 139 4.36 5.02 11.94
C GLY A 139 4.69 5.80 13.22
N ASP A 140 4.44 5.23 14.40
CA ASP A 140 4.57 5.89 15.71
C ASP A 140 6.01 6.09 16.18
N SER A 141 7.01 5.50 15.52
CA SER A 141 8.43 5.52 15.91
C SER A 141 9.34 6.31 14.98
N PHE A 142 8.81 7.18 14.10
CA PHE A 142 9.65 7.94 13.18
C PHE A 142 10.03 9.31 13.75
N GLU A 143 11.25 9.42 14.27
CA GLU A 143 11.99 10.66 14.25
C GLU A 143 12.24 11.06 12.77
N HIS A 144 11.98 12.32 12.43
CA HIS A 144 12.29 12.90 11.12
C HIS A 144 13.78 12.82 10.82
N THR A 145 14.27 11.68 10.38
CA THR A 145 15.54 11.66 9.66
C THR A 145 15.26 12.16 8.24
N GLU A 146 15.68 13.38 7.97
CA GLU A 146 15.70 13.97 6.63
C GLU A 146 16.58 13.10 5.71
N ASN A 147 15.99 12.10 5.10
CA ASN A 147 16.68 11.32 4.07
C ASN A 147 16.33 11.91 2.70
N LYS A 148 17.28 12.69 2.16
CA LYS A 148 17.18 13.42 0.89
C LYS A 148 16.98 12.54 -0.36
N SER A 149 16.96 11.21 -0.24
CA SER A 149 16.91 10.30 -1.41
C SER A 149 15.51 9.89 -1.88
N SER A 150 14.48 10.04 -1.05
CA SER A 150 13.12 9.59 -1.41
C SER A 150 12.31 10.61 -2.22
N THR A 151 12.73 11.86 -2.26
CA THR A 151 11.98 12.94 -2.93
C THR A 151 12.17 12.91 -4.46
N ASP A 152 13.29 12.39 -4.93
CA ASP A 152 13.62 12.37 -6.37
C ASP A 152 12.87 11.28 -7.16
N LEU A 153 12.39 10.22 -6.49
CA LEU A 153 11.66 9.14 -7.16
C LEU A 153 10.19 9.48 -7.43
N ILE A 154 9.59 10.35 -6.62
CA ILE A 154 8.16 10.71 -6.72
C ILE A 154 7.89 11.69 -7.87
N LEU A 155 8.88 12.50 -8.25
CA LEU A 155 8.71 13.56 -9.24
C LEU A 155 9.10 13.16 -10.68
N LYS A 156 9.73 11.98 -10.89
CA LYS A 156 10.18 11.55 -12.23
C LYS A 156 9.13 10.80 -13.05
N ASN A 157 7.97 10.48 -12.46
CA ASN A 157 6.88 9.74 -13.13
C ASN A 157 5.53 10.48 -13.07
N ALA A 158 5.53 11.81 -13.06
CA ALA A 158 4.33 12.63 -13.21
C ALA A 158 4.24 13.21 -14.61
#